data_c242aafe8bc0ab4c8d8348efa88d0ef4
#
_entry.id   c242aafe8bc0ab4c8d8348efa88d0ef4
#
_cell.length_a   1.000
_cell.length_b   1.000
_cell.length_c   1.000
_cell.angle_alpha   90.00
_cell.angle_beta   90.00
_cell.angle_gamma   90.00
#
_symmetry.space_group_name_H-M   'P 1'
#
loop_
_entity.id
_entity.type
_entity.pdbx_description
1 polymer ?
#
loop_
_entity_poly.entity_id
_entity_poly.type
_entity_poly.pdbx_seq_one_letter_code
_entity_poly.pdbx_strand_id
1 'polypeptide(L)'
;MATSQDILEALADYQNQCNENKRLRKMQRDWSRLLHFVAEDTGDTFTMNVVKGEIVSCESGTTGTPDIIVTTTSENFCNMFWGDLNPSQKYLQGEIRVKASQEDVVRIDAITMIIWPDV
;
A
#
# COMPACT_ATOMS: atom_id res chain seq x y z
N MET A 1 -10.41 9.81 -13.11
CA MET A 1 -9.42 9.87 -12.00
C MET A 1 -10.12 9.65 -10.67
N ALA A 2 -9.50 8.91 -9.77
CA ALA A 2 -10.00 8.78 -8.41
C ALA A 2 -9.63 10.03 -7.60
N THR A 3 -10.50 10.44 -6.69
CA THR A 3 -10.25 11.59 -5.81
C THR A 3 -9.43 11.15 -4.59
N SER A 4 -8.86 12.14 -3.90
CA SER A 4 -8.16 11.90 -2.62
C SER A 4 -9.06 11.17 -1.63
N GLN A 5 -10.34 11.56 -1.55
CA GLN A 5 -11.31 10.92 -0.67
C GLN A 5 -11.56 9.46 -1.05
N ASP A 6 -11.66 9.16 -2.36
CA ASP A 6 -11.83 7.79 -2.84
C ASP A 6 -10.67 6.90 -2.41
N ILE A 7 -9.45 7.42 -2.51
CA ILE A 7 -8.24 6.68 -2.13
C ILE A 7 -8.20 6.48 -0.60
N LEU A 8 -8.55 7.51 0.19
CA LEU A 8 -8.58 7.39 1.64
C LEU A 8 -9.60 6.34 2.11
N GLU A 9 -10.75 6.26 1.47
CA GLU A 9 -11.75 5.23 1.78
C GLU A 9 -11.23 3.83 1.45
N ALA A 10 -10.57 3.68 0.31
CA ALA A 10 -9.95 2.41 -0.07
C ALA A 10 -8.83 2.02 0.89
N LEU A 11 -8.00 2.99 1.32
CA LEU A 11 -6.95 2.76 2.30
C LEU A 11 -7.51 2.33 3.66
N ALA A 12 -8.63 2.92 4.09
CA ALA A 12 -9.28 2.53 5.34
C ALA A 12 -9.74 1.08 5.30
N ASP A 13 -10.32 0.64 4.18
CA ASP A 13 -10.72 -0.75 3.99
C ASP A 13 -9.51 -1.68 3.98
N TYR A 14 -8.46 -1.31 3.27
CA TYR A 14 -7.21 -2.07 3.22
C TYR A 14 -6.58 -2.20 4.62
N GLN A 15 -6.56 -1.12 5.39
CA GLN A 15 -6.06 -1.13 6.77
C GLN A 15 -6.83 -2.13 7.63
N ASN A 16 -8.15 -2.14 7.53
CA ASN A 16 -8.99 -3.08 8.27
C ASN A 16 -8.70 -4.52 7.86
N GLN A 17 -8.62 -4.80 6.55
CA GLN A 17 -8.33 -6.15 6.06
C GLN A 17 -6.98 -6.65 6.56
N CYS A 18 -5.94 -5.82 6.50
CA CYS A 18 -4.61 -6.19 6.96
C CYS A 18 -4.59 -6.44 8.47
N ASN A 19 -5.21 -5.55 9.24
CA ASN A 19 -5.19 -5.63 10.70
C ASN A 19 -6.03 -6.79 11.25
N GLU A 20 -7.06 -7.20 10.52
CA GLU A 20 -7.91 -8.34 10.88
C GLU A 20 -7.33 -9.67 10.42
N ASN A 21 -6.35 -9.67 9.52
CA ASN A 21 -5.74 -10.89 9.01
C ASN A 21 -4.67 -11.39 9.98
N LYS A 22 -5.02 -12.41 10.77
CA LYS A 22 -4.14 -12.96 11.81
C LYS A 22 -2.85 -13.53 11.23
N ARG A 23 -2.93 -14.19 10.08
CA ARG A 23 -1.76 -14.77 9.41
C ARG A 23 -0.78 -13.68 9.00
N LEU A 24 -1.28 -12.61 8.41
CA LEU A 24 -0.45 -11.49 7.97
C LEU A 24 0.20 -10.79 9.16
N ARG A 25 -0.57 -10.52 10.22
CA ARG A 25 -0.03 -9.87 11.42
C ARG A 25 1.06 -10.71 12.07
N LYS A 26 0.90 -12.02 12.11
CA LYS A 26 1.90 -12.93 12.66
C LYS A 26 3.18 -12.91 11.82
N MET A 27 3.06 -12.91 10.50
CA MET A 27 4.21 -12.87 9.58
C MET A 27 4.97 -11.56 9.66
N GLN A 28 4.27 -10.45 9.86
CA GLN A 28 4.84 -9.10 9.81
C GLN A 28 5.10 -8.49 11.19
N ARG A 29 4.99 -9.27 12.26
CA ARG A 29 5.07 -8.77 13.66
C ARG A 29 6.37 -8.04 14.00
N ASP A 30 7.43 -8.27 13.24
CA ASP A 30 8.75 -7.64 13.41
C ASP A 30 9.03 -6.55 12.37
N TRP A 31 8.03 -6.18 11.57
CA TRP A 31 8.18 -5.26 10.45
C TRP A 31 7.49 -3.93 10.76
N SER A 32 8.30 -2.86 10.82
CA SER A 32 7.82 -1.49 11.01
C SER A 32 8.37 -0.63 9.90
N ARG A 33 7.48 0.06 9.16
CA ARG A 33 7.87 0.87 8.00
C ARG A 33 6.95 2.07 7.85
N LEU A 34 7.52 3.14 7.32
CA LEU A 34 6.76 4.32 6.88
C LEU A 34 6.70 4.29 5.35
N LEU A 35 5.48 4.33 4.81
CA LEU A 35 5.25 4.29 3.37
C LEU A 35 4.64 5.61 2.91
N HIS A 36 5.15 6.12 1.77
CA HIS A 36 4.51 7.22 1.05
C HIS A 36 3.90 6.69 -0.23
N PHE A 37 2.68 7.10 -0.53
CA PHE A 37 1.99 6.81 -1.78
C PHE A 37 1.83 8.11 -2.56
N VAL A 38 2.23 8.12 -3.82
CA VAL A 38 2.18 9.31 -4.67
C VAL A 38 1.32 9.02 -5.89
N ALA A 39 0.17 9.70 -5.99
CA ALA A 39 -0.69 9.64 -7.17
C ALA A 39 -0.17 10.63 -8.21
N GLU A 40 0.53 10.14 -9.22
CA GLU A 40 1.28 10.97 -10.17
C GLU A 40 0.40 11.82 -11.08
N ASP A 41 -0.85 11.42 -11.32
CA ASP A 41 -1.79 12.13 -12.18
C ASP A 41 -2.48 13.32 -11.48
N THR A 42 -2.67 13.24 -10.16
CA THR A 42 -3.35 14.28 -9.39
C THR A 42 -2.41 15.07 -8.48
N GLY A 43 -1.23 14.51 -8.17
CA GLY A 43 -0.32 15.09 -7.19
C GLY A 43 -0.69 14.78 -5.74
N ASP A 44 -1.76 14.04 -5.49
CA ASP A 44 -2.14 13.65 -4.13
C ASP A 44 -1.13 12.68 -3.54
N THR A 45 -0.88 12.82 -2.25
CA THR A 45 0.05 11.96 -1.51
C THR A 45 -0.61 11.45 -0.23
N PHE A 46 -0.10 10.31 0.25
CA PHE A 46 -0.61 9.67 1.45
C PHE A 46 0.54 9.05 2.24
N THR A 47 0.36 8.96 3.55
CA THR A 47 1.33 8.32 4.44
C THR A 47 0.66 7.16 5.17
N MET A 48 1.28 5.98 5.10
CA MET A 48 0.87 4.81 5.86
C MET A 48 1.95 4.47 6.87
N ASN A 49 1.57 4.36 8.14
CA ASN A 49 2.49 3.99 9.21
C ASN A 49 2.22 2.57 9.67
N VAL A 50 3.22 1.69 9.53
CA VAL A 50 3.14 0.29 9.95
C VAL A 50 4.06 0.11 11.14
N VAL A 51 3.52 -0.38 12.25
CA VAL A 51 4.27 -0.65 13.49
C VAL A 51 4.02 -2.08 13.91
N LYS A 52 5.08 -2.88 13.94
CA LYS A 52 5.02 -4.31 14.33
C LYS A 52 3.93 -5.07 13.56
N GLY A 53 3.88 -4.84 12.25
CA GLY A 53 2.95 -5.51 11.36
C GLY A 53 1.51 -5.00 11.39
N GLU A 54 1.23 -3.96 12.17
CA GLU A 54 -0.08 -3.33 12.24
C GLU A 54 -0.07 -1.98 11.53
N ILE A 55 -1.06 -1.75 10.67
CA ILE A 55 -1.24 -0.44 10.05
C ILE A 55 -1.93 0.44 11.09
N VAL A 56 -1.17 1.37 11.67
CA VAL A 56 -1.69 2.23 12.74
C VAL A 56 -2.34 3.50 12.22
N SER A 57 -1.95 3.96 11.02
CA SER A 57 -2.57 5.14 10.40
C SER A 57 -2.40 5.15 8.89
N CYS A 58 -3.38 5.73 8.21
CA CYS A 58 -3.33 6.09 6.79
C CYS A 58 -3.87 7.51 6.69
N GLU A 59 -3.03 8.45 6.27
CA GLU A 59 -3.37 9.86 6.26
C GLU A 59 -3.03 10.52 4.92
N SER A 60 -3.75 11.58 4.59
CA SER A 60 -3.45 12.44 3.46
C SER A 60 -2.18 13.24 3.74
N GLY A 61 -1.37 13.45 2.70
CA GLY A 61 -0.11 14.17 2.80
C GLY A 61 1.07 13.26 3.16
N THR A 62 2.27 13.83 3.11
CA THR A 62 3.51 13.11 3.44
C THR A 62 4.09 13.64 4.73
N THR A 63 4.44 12.72 5.64
CA THR A 63 5.11 13.04 6.89
C THR A 63 6.27 12.07 7.11
N GLY A 64 7.34 12.56 7.76
CA GLY A 64 8.50 11.74 8.10
C GLY A 64 9.34 11.36 6.90
N THR A 65 10.33 10.51 7.13
CA THR A 65 11.23 9.98 6.10
C THR A 65 10.73 8.57 5.72
N PRO A 66 10.32 8.36 4.47
CA PRO A 66 9.75 7.07 4.08
C PRO A 66 10.82 6.00 3.91
N ASP A 67 10.47 4.78 4.30
CA ASP A 67 11.25 3.58 3.98
C ASP A 67 10.88 3.08 2.58
N ILE A 68 9.64 3.31 2.18
CA ILE A 68 9.05 2.82 0.92
C ILE A 68 8.26 3.95 0.29
N ILE A 69 8.47 4.15 -1.02
CA ILE A 69 7.67 5.10 -1.82
C ILE A 69 7.04 4.33 -2.97
N VAL A 70 5.71 4.41 -3.07
CA VAL A 70 4.93 3.78 -4.14
C VAL A 70 4.31 4.87 -5.00
N THR A 71 4.55 4.84 -6.29
CA THR A 71 4.05 5.83 -7.25
C THR A 71 3.25 5.14 -8.34
N THR A 72 2.02 5.57 -8.54
CA THR A 72 1.15 5.15 -9.64
C THR A 72 0.02 6.18 -9.81
N THR A 73 -0.95 5.87 -10.67
CA THR A 73 -2.10 6.76 -10.88
C THR A 73 -3.11 6.64 -9.71
N SER A 74 -3.94 7.66 -9.56
CA SER A 74 -5.00 7.68 -8.55
C SER A 74 -5.97 6.52 -8.71
N GLU A 75 -6.34 6.18 -9.95
CA GLU A 75 -7.21 5.03 -10.22
C GLU A 75 -6.58 3.71 -9.82
N ASN A 76 -5.30 3.52 -10.14
CA ASN A 76 -4.59 2.31 -9.77
C ASN A 76 -4.53 2.15 -8.24
N PHE A 77 -4.28 3.22 -7.49
CA PHE A 77 -4.32 3.15 -6.03
C PHE A 77 -5.71 2.74 -5.51
N CYS A 78 -6.75 3.39 -6.01
CA CYS A 78 -8.12 3.10 -5.58
C CYS A 78 -8.46 1.63 -5.85
N ASN A 79 -8.25 1.17 -7.07
CA ASN A 79 -8.54 -0.20 -7.47
C ASN A 79 -7.68 -1.21 -6.73
N MET A 80 -6.41 -0.90 -6.51
CA MET A 80 -5.49 -1.78 -5.78
C MET A 80 -5.94 -2.00 -4.33
N PHE A 81 -6.24 -0.93 -3.62
CA PHE A 81 -6.61 -1.03 -2.21
C PHE A 81 -7.99 -1.65 -2.00
N TRP A 82 -8.91 -1.53 -2.98
CA TRP A 82 -10.17 -2.27 -2.96
C TRP A 82 -10.02 -3.74 -3.40
N GLY A 83 -8.87 -4.12 -3.96
CA GLY A 83 -8.62 -5.48 -4.43
C GLY A 83 -9.11 -5.75 -5.83
N ASP A 84 -9.33 -4.73 -6.64
CA ASP A 84 -9.90 -4.84 -8.00
C ASP A 84 -8.84 -4.98 -9.10
N LEU A 85 -7.55 -4.87 -8.77
CA LEU A 85 -6.48 -5.11 -9.73
C LEU A 85 -5.33 -5.88 -9.08
N ASN A 86 -4.50 -6.53 -9.91
CA ASN A 86 -3.32 -7.25 -9.47
C ASN A 86 -2.12 -6.30 -9.40
N PRO A 87 -1.66 -5.89 -8.19
CA PRO A 87 -0.53 -4.96 -8.08
C PRO A 87 0.77 -5.52 -8.64
N SER A 88 1.01 -6.83 -8.50
CA SER A 88 2.24 -7.46 -8.99
C SER A 88 2.32 -7.37 -10.51
N GLN A 89 1.21 -7.61 -11.21
CA GLN A 89 1.15 -7.48 -12.66
C GLN A 89 1.40 -6.04 -13.12
N LYS A 90 0.77 -5.07 -12.46
CA LYS A 90 0.97 -3.65 -12.75
C LYS A 90 2.40 -3.20 -12.48
N TYR A 91 3.01 -3.74 -11.43
CA TYR A 91 4.42 -3.49 -11.12
C TYR A 91 5.33 -4.00 -12.24
N LEU A 92 5.11 -5.22 -12.73
CA LEU A 92 5.89 -5.79 -13.83
C LEU A 92 5.72 -5.01 -15.15
N GLN A 93 4.54 -4.42 -15.36
CA GLN A 93 4.25 -3.59 -16.53
C GLN A 93 4.83 -2.18 -16.42
N GLY A 94 5.39 -1.81 -15.27
CA GLY A 94 5.93 -0.48 -15.01
C GLY A 94 4.88 0.58 -14.66
N GLU A 95 3.62 0.19 -14.47
CA GLU A 95 2.56 1.12 -14.09
C GLU A 95 2.58 1.48 -12.61
N ILE A 96 3.08 0.57 -11.76
CA ILE A 96 3.32 0.83 -10.35
C ILE A 96 4.82 0.80 -10.13
N ARG A 97 5.37 1.87 -9.56
CA ARG A 97 6.79 1.97 -9.26
C ARG A 97 7.00 1.99 -7.75
N VAL A 98 7.94 1.18 -7.29
CA VAL A 98 8.26 1.05 -5.87
C VAL A 98 9.72 1.41 -5.65
N LYS A 99 9.98 2.38 -4.77
CA LYS A 99 11.32 2.73 -4.34
C LYS A 99 11.50 2.24 -2.91
N ALA A 100 12.26 1.15 -2.75
CA ALA A 100 12.46 0.48 -1.48
C ALA A 100 13.66 -0.46 -1.57
N SER A 101 14.10 -1.00 -0.42
CA SER A 101 15.07 -2.09 -0.42
C SER A 101 14.45 -3.33 -1.07
N GLN A 102 15.29 -4.22 -1.59
CA GLN A 102 14.80 -5.46 -2.19
C GLN A 102 14.05 -6.33 -1.17
N GLU A 103 14.51 -6.35 0.07
CA GLU A 103 13.82 -7.04 1.16
C GLU A 103 12.40 -6.53 1.34
N ASP A 104 12.21 -5.22 1.32
CA ASP A 104 10.89 -4.60 1.47
C ASP A 104 10.00 -4.86 0.25
N VAL A 105 10.55 -4.86 -0.95
CA VAL A 105 9.80 -5.21 -2.16
C VAL A 105 9.27 -6.64 -2.07
N VAL A 106 10.08 -7.58 -1.62
CA VAL A 106 9.67 -8.98 -1.43
C VAL A 106 8.59 -9.08 -0.36
N ARG A 107 8.70 -8.33 0.73
CA ARG A 107 7.69 -8.28 1.79
C ARG A 107 6.34 -7.77 1.28
N ILE A 108 6.35 -6.70 0.50
CA ILE A 108 5.13 -6.13 -0.08
C ILE A 108 4.45 -7.14 -1.00
N ASP A 109 5.24 -7.85 -1.81
CA ASP A 109 4.70 -8.88 -2.70
C ASP A 109 4.04 -10.01 -1.91
N ALA A 110 4.66 -10.45 -0.82
CA ALA A 110 4.10 -11.47 0.07
C ALA A 110 2.80 -11.00 0.72
N ILE A 111 2.73 -9.75 1.16
CA ILE A 111 1.51 -9.15 1.72
C ILE A 111 0.37 -9.16 0.68
N THR A 112 0.69 -8.76 -0.54
CA THR A 112 -0.26 -8.74 -1.66
C THR A 112 -0.86 -10.13 -1.90
N MET A 113 -0.02 -11.15 -1.91
CA MET A 113 -0.47 -12.53 -2.15
C MET A 113 -1.37 -13.06 -1.04
N ILE A 114 -1.21 -12.59 0.19
CA ILE A 114 -2.03 -13.01 1.32
C ILE A 114 -3.37 -12.28 1.34
N ILE A 115 -3.37 -10.97 1.08
CA ILE A 115 -4.59 -10.16 1.12
C ILE A 115 -5.45 -10.35 -0.12
N TRP A 116 -4.83 -10.52 -1.29
CA TRP A 116 -5.54 -10.65 -2.57
C TRP A 116 -5.07 -11.89 -3.35
N PRO A 117 -5.30 -13.11 -2.83
CA PRO A 117 -4.75 -14.32 -3.47
C PRO A 117 -5.32 -14.62 -4.84
N ASP A 118 -6.51 -14.13 -5.15
CA ASP A 118 -7.23 -14.43 -6.39
C ASP A 118 -7.17 -13.32 -7.44
N VAL A 119 -6.32 -12.34 -7.23
CA VAL A 119 -6.21 -11.19 -8.16
C VAL A 119 -5.10 -11.37 -9.19
#